data_920f6284555a4d2521602474298051fd
#
_entry.id   920f6284555a4d2521602474298051fd
#
_cell.length_a   1.000
_cell.length_b   1.000
_cell.length_c   1.000
_cell.angle_alpha   90.00
_cell.angle_beta   90.00
_cell.angle_gamma   90.00
#
_symmetry.space_group_name_H-M   'P 1'
#
loop_
_entity.id
_entity.type
_entity.pdbx_description
1 polymer ?
#
loop_
_entity_poly.entity_id
_entity_poly.type
_entity_poly.pdbx_seq_one_letter_code
_entity_poly.pdbx_strand_id
1 'polypeptide(L)'
;MPAAPVARDKKLTQLREYVVNADYPHATEQFLGLLKQGYQPERLIGTAISVTAPFVQAPSHIMVKPDGSTRGVNYDHTILAWRGSHRLGNALPKATSLLPLAQAMWYTPQGLDVWSQINCEFPGHYARDQERCGDREDLKLPEGNRFDQPAWKGPQVHFHDQQPITAGSVDERLRTMIDAIMVGDRVRSYGLFLGLAGNPEARQRLKEAILFAGIVDIQETVIQRGGYQNIGHKALRARALVDLADTLGWENAHDVFYTVVPDLACTPRFYELWSMTTVMLPQEFKAGWSTLKQRNTEPLTEREVDEVIDTILWSAPGDVTALITRLLRGGKALLAIADAIVIAYMRYLIDVVEHPAAFFTPGHSFDYCNVVNHWLRTYDNPHQAKALYFEALFVNDLIRANQLFPRDPAAEIEPPEHYRAHAESKTPNELLVELTGACSVQDPSRAMAIVEAYLRATNERVNLMATLAQVGATIQNDPHIARLCMSSIEEYRSNSTSRKDDILRAWTKYLARGVRRSRDTGCLDLYKREFGLASS
;
A
#
# COMPACT_ATOMS: atom_id res chain seq x y z
N MET A 1 -14.52 25.39 -30.69
CA MET A 1 -13.45 25.09 -31.65
C MET A 1 -12.73 23.83 -31.17
N PRO A 2 -12.54 22.82 -31.98
CA PRO A 2 -11.71 21.70 -31.58
C PRO A 2 -10.29 22.21 -31.37
N ALA A 3 -9.69 21.86 -30.21
CA ALA A 3 -8.30 22.20 -29.90
C ALA A 3 -7.40 21.66 -31.03
N ALA A 4 -6.46 22.47 -31.50
CA ALA A 4 -5.47 22.06 -32.49
C ALA A 4 -4.75 20.79 -31.97
N PRO A 5 -4.47 19.82 -32.84
CA PRO A 5 -3.77 18.60 -32.41
C PRO A 5 -2.40 19.00 -31.81
N VAL A 6 -2.24 18.78 -30.52
CA VAL A 6 -0.96 18.95 -29.85
C VAL A 6 0.05 18.08 -30.61
N ALA A 7 1.10 18.69 -31.15
CA ALA A 7 2.15 17.97 -31.85
C ALA A 7 2.60 16.78 -30.98
N ARG A 8 2.46 15.55 -31.48
CA ARG A 8 2.79 14.34 -30.72
C ARG A 8 4.26 14.41 -30.36
N ASP A 9 4.54 14.50 -29.08
CA ASP A 9 5.90 14.48 -28.55
C ASP A 9 6.50 13.11 -28.84
N LYS A 10 7.42 13.06 -29.82
CA LYS A 10 8.04 11.81 -30.29
C LYS A 10 8.73 11.02 -29.17
N LYS A 11 9.28 11.71 -28.19
CA LYS A 11 9.98 11.07 -27.08
C LYS A 11 9.00 10.38 -26.12
N LEU A 12 7.85 10.98 -25.86
CA LEU A 12 6.79 10.34 -25.11
C LEU A 12 6.13 9.20 -25.90
N THR A 13 6.04 9.32 -27.21
CA THR A 13 5.58 8.21 -28.07
C THR A 13 6.49 7.01 -27.93
N GLN A 14 7.82 7.21 -27.98
CA GLN A 14 8.79 6.13 -27.79
C GLN A 14 8.71 5.48 -26.41
N LEU A 15 8.55 6.30 -25.34
CA LEU A 15 8.32 5.75 -23.99
C LEU A 15 7.08 4.85 -23.97
N ARG A 16 5.96 5.30 -24.58
CA ARG A 16 4.73 4.52 -24.69
C ARG A 16 4.95 3.18 -25.40
N GLU A 17 5.70 3.19 -26.49
CA GLU A 17 6.02 1.98 -27.27
C GLU A 17 6.81 0.96 -26.42
N TYR A 18 7.82 1.41 -25.69
CA TYR A 18 8.58 0.52 -24.79
C TYR A 18 7.67 -0.07 -23.69
N VAL A 19 6.81 0.75 -23.07
CA VAL A 19 5.89 0.26 -22.04
C VAL A 19 4.92 -0.77 -22.60
N VAL A 20 4.28 -0.50 -23.73
CA VAL A 20 3.32 -1.42 -24.38
C VAL A 20 3.96 -2.75 -24.76
N ASN A 21 5.22 -2.70 -25.23
CA ASN A 21 5.97 -3.89 -25.62
C ASN A 21 6.59 -4.63 -24.41
N ALA A 22 6.28 -4.21 -23.19
CA ALA A 22 6.87 -4.73 -21.94
C ALA A 22 8.41 -4.72 -21.93
N ASP A 23 8.99 -3.78 -22.67
CA ASP A 23 10.44 -3.55 -22.71
C ASP A 23 10.85 -2.63 -21.56
N TYR A 24 10.83 -3.20 -20.34
CA TYR A 24 11.06 -2.43 -19.11
C TYR A 24 12.48 -1.84 -18.99
N PRO A 25 13.59 -2.43 -19.51
CA PRO A 25 14.89 -1.78 -19.49
C PRO A 25 14.92 -0.49 -20.32
N HIS A 26 14.49 -0.55 -21.59
CA HIS A 26 14.45 0.63 -22.45
C HIS A 26 13.39 1.64 -22.02
N ALA A 27 12.24 1.21 -21.49
CA ALA A 27 11.25 2.11 -20.91
C ALA A 27 11.84 2.92 -19.75
N THR A 28 12.60 2.27 -18.87
CA THR A 28 13.24 2.93 -17.73
C THR A 28 14.38 3.84 -18.18
N GLU A 29 15.22 3.41 -19.11
CA GLU A 29 16.28 4.24 -19.69
C GLU A 29 15.71 5.52 -20.32
N GLN A 30 14.68 5.37 -21.15
CA GLN A 30 13.98 6.51 -21.76
C GLN A 30 13.35 7.44 -20.71
N PHE A 31 12.71 6.89 -19.69
CA PHE A 31 12.13 7.64 -18.58
C PHE A 31 13.18 8.49 -17.86
N LEU A 32 14.32 7.88 -17.49
CA LEU A 32 15.42 8.57 -16.83
C LEU A 32 16.05 9.64 -17.74
N GLY A 33 16.20 9.33 -19.03
CA GLY A 33 16.67 10.27 -20.03
C GLY A 33 15.76 11.49 -20.17
N LEU A 34 14.44 11.31 -20.11
CA LEU A 34 13.46 12.39 -20.13
C LEU A 34 13.52 13.25 -18.87
N LEU A 35 13.66 12.64 -17.69
CA LEU A 35 13.87 13.38 -16.43
C LEU A 35 15.13 14.26 -16.49
N LYS A 36 16.23 13.75 -17.01
CA LYS A 36 17.46 14.54 -17.22
C LYS A 36 17.27 15.71 -18.19
N GLN A 37 16.37 15.57 -19.14
CA GLN A 37 16.03 16.62 -20.09
C GLN A 37 15.03 17.67 -19.54
N GLY A 38 14.64 17.52 -18.26
CA GLY A 38 13.76 18.46 -17.57
C GLY A 38 12.26 18.21 -17.73
N TYR A 39 11.86 17.02 -18.21
CA TYR A 39 10.45 16.63 -18.15
C TYR A 39 10.02 16.47 -16.68
N GLN A 40 8.84 16.97 -16.37
CA GLN A 40 8.31 16.86 -15.02
C GLN A 40 7.93 15.41 -14.71
N PRO A 41 8.29 14.90 -13.52
CA PRO A 41 7.96 13.54 -13.12
C PRO A 41 6.47 13.23 -13.26
N GLU A 42 5.60 14.14 -12.89
CA GLU A 42 4.14 14.00 -12.94
C GLU A 42 3.65 13.71 -14.37
N ARG A 43 4.20 14.40 -15.35
CA ARG A 43 3.87 14.17 -16.77
C ARG A 43 4.29 12.78 -17.23
N LEU A 44 5.43 12.31 -16.79
CA LEU A 44 5.94 10.97 -17.13
C LEU A 44 5.15 9.87 -16.42
N ILE A 45 4.81 10.06 -15.15
CA ILE A 45 3.93 9.18 -14.38
C ILE A 45 2.57 9.04 -15.08
N GLY A 46 1.93 10.19 -15.41
CA GLY A 46 0.65 10.20 -16.13
C GLY A 46 0.75 9.49 -17.47
N THR A 47 1.87 9.66 -18.21
CA THR A 47 2.11 8.95 -19.47
C THR A 47 2.18 7.44 -19.26
N ALA A 48 2.93 6.97 -18.26
CA ALA A 48 3.06 5.55 -17.97
C ALA A 48 1.71 4.92 -17.56
N ILE A 49 0.96 5.59 -16.70
CA ILE A 49 -0.37 5.13 -16.26
C ILE A 49 -1.34 5.08 -17.46
N SER A 50 -1.34 6.09 -18.34
CA SER A 50 -2.22 6.13 -19.50
C SER A 50 -1.99 5.01 -20.51
N VAL A 51 -0.78 4.45 -20.54
CA VAL A 51 -0.47 3.30 -21.40
C VAL A 51 -0.97 2.00 -20.79
N THR A 52 -0.86 1.86 -19.47
CA THR A 52 -1.23 0.62 -18.76
C THR A 52 -2.72 0.54 -18.46
N ALA A 53 -3.36 1.66 -18.27
CA ALA A 53 -4.74 1.75 -17.86
C ALA A 53 -5.73 0.93 -18.74
N PRO A 54 -5.66 0.93 -20.07
CA PRO A 54 -6.57 0.15 -20.92
C PRO A 54 -6.50 -1.36 -20.70
N PHE A 55 -5.42 -1.85 -20.10
CA PHE A 55 -5.20 -3.29 -19.85
C PHE A 55 -5.60 -3.71 -18.42
N VAL A 56 -5.86 -2.77 -17.54
CA VAL A 56 -6.30 -3.06 -16.17
C VAL A 56 -7.78 -3.39 -16.19
N GLN A 57 -8.12 -4.56 -15.69
CA GLN A 57 -9.51 -5.02 -15.60
C GLN A 57 -10.10 -4.75 -14.21
N ALA A 58 -11.41 -4.75 -14.13
CA ALA A 58 -12.12 -4.70 -12.87
C ALA A 58 -12.90 -6.02 -12.68
N PRO A 59 -12.54 -6.86 -11.72
CA PRO A 59 -11.54 -6.67 -10.66
C PRO A 59 -10.09 -6.82 -11.17
N SER A 60 -9.25 -5.91 -10.76
CA SER A 60 -7.88 -5.78 -11.26
C SER A 60 -6.91 -6.88 -10.77
N HIS A 61 -7.33 -7.73 -9.89
CA HIS A 61 -6.53 -8.75 -9.25
C HIS A 61 -7.19 -10.13 -9.25
N ILE A 62 -8.27 -10.29 -10.01
CA ILE A 62 -8.89 -11.59 -10.28
C ILE A 62 -8.93 -11.83 -11.77
N MET A 63 -8.54 -13.03 -12.17
CA MET A 63 -8.82 -13.57 -13.49
C MET A 63 -9.80 -14.74 -13.38
N VAL A 64 -10.79 -14.76 -14.25
CA VAL A 64 -11.68 -15.91 -14.41
C VAL A 64 -11.11 -16.81 -15.50
N LYS A 65 -10.85 -18.07 -15.16
CA LYS A 65 -10.40 -19.07 -16.12
C LYS A 65 -11.55 -19.54 -17.03
N PRO A 66 -11.24 -20.20 -18.18
CA PRO A 66 -12.26 -20.74 -19.07
C PRO A 66 -13.23 -21.74 -18.42
N ASP A 67 -12.80 -22.43 -17.36
CA ASP A 67 -13.61 -23.36 -16.57
C ASP A 67 -14.51 -22.66 -15.53
N GLY A 68 -14.45 -21.32 -15.47
CA GLY A 68 -15.21 -20.53 -14.50
C GLY A 68 -14.52 -20.37 -13.14
N SER A 69 -13.40 -21.07 -12.91
CA SER A 69 -12.61 -20.87 -11.69
C SER A 69 -11.91 -19.51 -11.69
N THR A 70 -11.60 -19.01 -10.50
CA THR A 70 -10.91 -17.71 -10.34
C THR A 70 -9.47 -17.90 -9.90
N ARG A 71 -8.61 -16.97 -10.30
CA ARG A 71 -7.22 -16.88 -9.85
C ARG A 71 -6.86 -15.44 -9.53
N GLY A 72 -6.17 -15.24 -8.43
CA GLY A 72 -5.57 -13.94 -8.10
C GLY A 72 -4.40 -13.64 -9.03
N VAL A 73 -4.33 -12.41 -9.52
CA VAL A 73 -3.22 -11.83 -10.27
C VAL A 73 -2.80 -10.52 -9.60
N ASN A 74 -1.59 -10.06 -9.84
CA ASN A 74 -0.99 -9.00 -9.03
C ASN A 74 -0.59 -7.74 -9.83
N TYR A 75 -1.15 -7.58 -11.01
CA TYR A 75 -0.85 -6.44 -11.88
C TYR A 75 -1.51 -5.13 -11.47
N ASP A 76 -2.35 -5.15 -10.45
CA ASP A 76 -2.97 -3.97 -9.84
C ASP A 76 -1.98 -3.08 -9.07
N HIS A 77 -0.77 -3.57 -8.84
CA HIS A 77 0.24 -2.86 -8.06
C HIS A 77 0.89 -1.69 -8.80
N THR A 78 0.67 -1.50 -10.09
CA THR A 78 1.24 -0.37 -10.85
C THR A 78 0.88 0.99 -10.24
N ILE A 79 -0.41 1.22 -9.96
CA ILE A 79 -0.87 2.46 -9.30
C ILE A 79 -0.26 2.62 -7.90
N LEU A 80 -0.15 1.52 -7.17
CA LEU A 80 0.42 1.51 -5.83
C LEU A 80 1.94 1.79 -5.87
N ALA A 81 2.64 1.25 -6.88
CA ALA A 81 4.06 1.53 -7.10
C ALA A 81 4.31 3.02 -7.35
N TRP A 82 3.54 3.64 -8.26
CA TRP A 82 3.69 5.06 -8.58
C TRP A 82 3.45 5.96 -7.37
N ARG A 83 2.37 5.71 -6.60
CA ARG A 83 2.11 6.45 -5.37
C ARG A 83 3.25 6.34 -4.38
N GLY A 84 3.65 5.11 -4.05
CA GLY A 84 4.70 4.84 -3.08
C GLY A 84 6.04 5.45 -3.48
N SER A 85 6.43 5.25 -4.73
CA SER A 85 7.71 5.71 -5.28
C SER A 85 7.81 7.23 -5.39
N HIS A 86 6.75 7.91 -5.81
CA HIS A 86 6.73 9.36 -5.89
C HIS A 86 6.92 10.01 -4.50
N ARG A 87 6.25 9.49 -3.48
CA ARG A 87 6.38 10.01 -2.12
C ARG A 87 7.70 9.64 -1.46
N LEU A 88 8.19 8.42 -1.69
CA LEU A 88 9.46 7.96 -1.13
C LEU A 88 10.64 8.79 -1.66
N GLY A 89 10.62 9.16 -2.94
CA GLY A 89 11.64 10.00 -3.55
C GLY A 89 11.91 11.30 -2.79
N ASN A 90 10.86 11.89 -2.21
CA ASN A 90 10.97 13.12 -1.42
C ASN A 90 11.67 12.92 -0.06
N ALA A 91 11.81 11.70 0.41
CA ALA A 91 12.51 11.37 1.66
C ALA A 91 13.98 10.98 1.43
N LEU A 92 14.40 10.83 0.18
CA LEU A 92 15.74 10.37 -0.17
C LEU A 92 16.70 11.54 -0.44
N PRO A 93 18.02 11.31 -0.26
CA PRO A 93 19.04 12.24 -0.73
C PRO A 93 18.90 12.51 -2.24
N LYS A 94 19.26 13.73 -2.67
CA LYS A 94 19.13 14.17 -4.09
C LYS A 94 19.69 13.16 -5.10
N ALA A 95 20.82 12.52 -4.79
CA ALA A 95 21.48 11.57 -5.67
C ALA A 95 20.62 10.31 -5.96
N THR A 96 19.75 9.92 -5.04
CA THR A 96 18.91 8.71 -5.12
C THR A 96 17.40 9.01 -5.13
N SER A 97 17.02 10.29 -5.10
CA SER A 97 15.61 10.71 -5.02
C SER A 97 14.74 10.23 -6.19
N LEU A 98 15.32 10.03 -7.36
CA LEU A 98 14.62 9.53 -8.55
C LEU A 98 14.64 7.99 -8.68
N LEU A 99 15.42 7.29 -7.84
CA LEU A 99 15.51 5.82 -7.91
C LEU A 99 14.17 5.12 -7.66
N PRO A 100 13.33 5.52 -6.69
CA PRO A 100 12.02 4.90 -6.54
C PRO A 100 11.13 5.06 -7.78
N LEU A 101 11.21 6.20 -8.46
CA LEU A 101 10.48 6.42 -9.72
C LEU A 101 11.01 5.52 -10.84
N ALA A 102 12.33 5.32 -10.92
CA ALA A 102 12.93 4.36 -11.86
C ALA A 102 12.44 2.93 -11.58
N GLN A 103 12.33 2.54 -10.31
CA GLN A 103 11.79 1.24 -9.92
C GLN A 103 10.30 1.10 -10.28
N ALA A 104 9.50 2.15 -10.10
CA ALA A 104 8.10 2.14 -10.54
C ALA A 104 7.99 2.02 -12.07
N MET A 105 8.87 2.69 -12.81
CA MET A 105 8.92 2.56 -14.28
C MET A 105 9.36 1.17 -14.71
N TRP A 106 10.36 0.59 -14.04
CA TRP A 106 10.81 -0.78 -14.28
C TRP A 106 9.69 -1.79 -14.04
N TYR A 107 8.88 -1.56 -13.03
CA TYR A 107 7.75 -2.41 -12.69
C TYR A 107 6.54 -2.24 -13.62
N THR A 108 6.29 -1.04 -14.13
CA THR A 108 5.07 -0.68 -14.86
C THR A 108 4.80 -1.54 -16.11
N PRO A 109 5.78 -1.78 -17.02
CA PRO A 109 5.57 -2.67 -18.16
C PRO A 109 5.31 -4.11 -17.73
N GLN A 110 5.87 -4.51 -16.61
CA GLN A 110 5.65 -5.82 -16.01
C GLN A 110 4.21 -6.02 -15.57
N GLY A 111 3.55 -4.97 -15.11
CA GLY A 111 2.14 -5.00 -14.77
C GLY A 111 1.22 -5.24 -15.96
N LEU A 112 1.68 -5.02 -17.19
CA LEU A 112 0.96 -5.34 -18.42
C LEU A 112 1.07 -6.82 -18.81
N ASP A 113 2.13 -7.47 -18.42
CA ASP A 113 2.33 -8.88 -18.73
C ASP A 113 1.66 -9.78 -17.69
N VAL A 114 0.34 -9.68 -17.65
CA VAL A 114 -0.52 -10.49 -16.77
C VAL A 114 -0.19 -11.97 -16.87
N TRP A 115 0.15 -12.41 -18.08
CA TRP A 115 0.44 -13.81 -18.33
C TRP A 115 1.79 -14.24 -17.78
N SER A 116 2.80 -13.41 -17.86
CA SER A 116 4.07 -13.69 -17.20
C SER A 116 3.89 -13.83 -15.70
N GLN A 117 3.06 -12.99 -15.08
CA GLN A 117 2.73 -13.12 -13.66
C GLN A 117 1.96 -14.42 -13.37
N ILE A 118 0.99 -14.76 -14.20
CA ILE A 118 0.22 -16.00 -14.08
C ILE A 118 1.08 -17.22 -14.34
N ASN A 119 1.95 -17.16 -15.32
CA ASN A 119 2.87 -18.24 -15.67
C ASN A 119 4.11 -18.27 -14.80
N CYS A 120 4.27 -17.33 -13.87
CA CYS A 120 5.45 -17.20 -13.02
C CYS A 120 6.75 -16.97 -13.78
N GLU A 121 6.69 -16.37 -14.97
CA GLU A 121 7.85 -16.07 -15.81
C GLU A 121 8.58 -14.81 -15.35
N PHE A 122 8.02 -14.09 -14.39
CA PHE A 122 8.51 -12.80 -13.96
C PHE A 122 9.66 -12.96 -12.96
N PRO A 123 10.91 -12.68 -13.34
CA PRO A 123 12.02 -12.81 -12.41
C PRO A 123 11.90 -11.77 -11.29
N GLY A 124 11.88 -12.25 -10.07
CA GLY A 124 12.09 -11.45 -8.87
C GLY A 124 10.86 -10.81 -8.26
N HIS A 125 9.72 -10.78 -8.92
CA HIS A 125 8.54 -10.16 -8.31
C HIS A 125 7.94 -11.03 -7.19
N TYR A 126 7.81 -12.32 -7.47
CA TYR A 126 7.49 -13.35 -6.49
C TYR A 126 8.34 -14.59 -6.77
N ALA A 127 9.59 -14.61 -6.33
CA ALA A 127 10.47 -15.77 -6.51
C ALA A 127 9.81 -17.08 -6.01
N ARG A 128 9.02 -16.99 -4.96
CA ARG A 128 8.22 -18.10 -4.44
C ARG A 128 7.10 -18.57 -5.37
N ASP A 129 6.58 -17.69 -6.23
CA ASP A 129 5.52 -18.08 -7.17
C ASP A 129 6.10 -18.83 -8.36
N GLN A 130 7.36 -18.58 -8.71
CA GLN A 130 8.12 -19.40 -9.67
C GLN A 130 8.31 -20.82 -9.15
N GLU A 131 8.66 -20.98 -7.87
CA GLU A 131 8.77 -22.30 -7.23
C GLU A 131 7.42 -23.05 -7.20
N ARG A 132 6.31 -22.32 -7.05
CA ARG A 132 4.96 -22.91 -7.03
C ARG A 132 4.42 -23.24 -8.40
N CYS A 133 4.70 -22.40 -9.39
CA CYS A 133 4.15 -22.58 -10.73
C CYS A 133 4.87 -23.70 -11.48
N GLY A 134 6.19 -23.84 -11.30
CA GLY A 134 6.97 -24.86 -12.02
C GLY A 134 6.66 -24.85 -13.52
N ASP A 135 6.55 -26.04 -14.11
CA ASP A 135 6.26 -26.25 -15.54
C ASP A 135 4.76 -26.36 -15.83
N ARG A 136 3.92 -25.61 -15.15
CA ARG A 136 2.46 -25.69 -15.29
C ARG A 136 1.99 -25.19 -16.66
N GLU A 137 1.64 -26.15 -17.53
CA GLU A 137 1.12 -25.89 -18.88
C GLU A 137 -0.22 -25.11 -18.87
N ASP A 138 -1.06 -25.29 -17.84
CA ASP A 138 -2.33 -24.59 -17.69
C ASP A 138 -2.17 -23.08 -17.47
N LEU A 139 -0.94 -22.62 -17.21
CA LEU A 139 -0.62 -21.23 -16.97
C LEU A 139 0.15 -20.59 -18.13
N LYS A 140 0.56 -21.38 -19.13
CA LYS A 140 1.24 -20.85 -20.31
C LYS A 140 0.30 -20.03 -21.17
N LEU A 141 0.84 -18.96 -21.74
CA LEU A 141 0.12 -18.16 -22.71
C LEU A 141 -0.23 -18.97 -23.94
N PRO A 142 -1.45 -18.85 -24.47
CA PRO A 142 -1.71 -19.23 -25.83
C PRO A 142 -0.78 -18.43 -26.75
N GLU A 143 -0.29 -19.06 -27.82
CA GLU A 143 0.46 -18.34 -28.86
C GLU A 143 -0.38 -17.15 -29.36
N GLY A 144 0.18 -15.94 -29.28
CA GLY A 144 -0.50 -14.71 -29.64
C GLY A 144 0.14 -13.47 -29.03
N ASN A 145 -0.51 -12.33 -29.25
CA ASN A 145 -0.09 -11.08 -28.63
C ASN A 145 -0.26 -11.17 -27.11
N ARG A 146 0.80 -10.88 -26.34
CA ARG A 146 0.77 -10.85 -24.87
C ARG A 146 -0.30 -9.91 -24.28
N PHE A 147 -0.76 -8.96 -25.08
CA PHE A 147 -1.83 -8.02 -24.72
C PHE A 147 -3.21 -8.46 -25.20
N ASP A 148 -3.31 -9.47 -26.05
CA ASP A 148 -4.57 -10.14 -26.35
C ASP A 148 -4.92 -11.00 -25.14
N GLN A 149 -5.57 -10.39 -24.19
CA GLN A 149 -6.05 -11.12 -23.04
C GLN A 149 -6.98 -12.24 -23.52
N PRO A 150 -6.74 -13.48 -23.08
CA PRO A 150 -7.65 -14.55 -23.44
C PRO A 150 -9.01 -14.15 -22.96
N ALA A 151 -9.93 -14.26 -23.84
CA ALA A 151 -11.29 -13.81 -23.74
C ALA A 151 -11.80 -13.89 -22.29
N TRP A 152 -11.75 -12.76 -21.60
CA TRP A 152 -12.62 -12.50 -20.49
C TRP A 152 -14.05 -12.68 -21.03
N LYS A 153 -14.67 -13.78 -20.71
CA LYS A 153 -16.01 -14.10 -21.21
C LYS A 153 -17.14 -13.42 -20.44
N GLY A 154 -16.79 -12.54 -19.51
CA GLY A 154 -17.77 -11.67 -18.86
C GLY A 154 -18.15 -10.48 -19.76
N PRO A 155 -19.24 -9.75 -19.43
CA PRO A 155 -19.58 -8.53 -20.14
C PRO A 155 -18.42 -7.54 -19.98
N GLN A 156 -17.78 -7.21 -21.10
CA GLN A 156 -16.75 -6.19 -21.12
C GLN A 156 -17.43 -4.82 -20.96
N VAL A 157 -17.10 -4.12 -19.88
CA VAL A 157 -17.53 -2.75 -19.68
C VAL A 157 -16.35 -1.85 -20.04
N HIS A 158 -16.52 -1.04 -21.07
CA HIS A 158 -15.53 -0.03 -21.44
C HIS A 158 -15.65 1.18 -20.52
N PHE A 159 -15.06 1.08 -19.35
CA PHE A 159 -15.11 2.16 -18.35
C PHE A 159 -14.46 3.45 -18.86
N HIS A 160 -13.50 3.35 -19.77
CA HIS A 160 -12.83 4.50 -20.37
C HIS A 160 -13.81 5.46 -21.07
N ASP A 161 -14.88 4.94 -21.67
CA ASP A 161 -15.88 5.72 -22.41
C ASP A 161 -17.09 6.13 -21.56
N GLN A 162 -17.05 5.82 -20.25
CA GLN A 162 -18.15 6.11 -19.35
C GLN A 162 -18.40 7.62 -19.22
N GLN A 163 -19.64 8.02 -19.36
CA GLN A 163 -20.04 9.42 -19.25
C GLN A 163 -20.29 9.84 -17.78
N PRO A 164 -19.94 11.10 -17.42
CA PRO A 164 -20.20 11.60 -16.08
C PRO A 164 -21.71 11.76 -15.82
N ILE A 165 -22.16 11.34 -14.64
CA ILE A 165 -23.51 11.58 -14.14
C ILE A 165 -23.48 12.83 -13.26
N THR A 166 -24.11 13.92 -13.75
CA THR A 166 -24.09 15.23 -13.09
C THR A 166 -25.44 15.63 -12.47
N ALA A 167 -26.51 14.88 -12.74
CA ALA A 167 -27.83 15.15 -12.22
C ALA A 167 -27.90 14.95 -10.69
N GLY A 168 -28.66 15.83 -10.01
CA GLY A 168 -28.83 15.81 -8.55
C GLY A 168 -27.79 16.65 -7.78
N SER A 169 -28.04 16.85 -6.50
CA SER A 169 -27.12 17.57 -5.61
C SER A 169 -25.83 16.78 -5.36
N VAL A 170 -24.78 17.45 -4.89
CA VAL A 170 -23.53 16.79 -4.49
C VAL A 170 -23.79 15.71 -3.42
N ASP A 171 -24.63 16.03 -2.45
CA ASP A 171 -24.97 15.11 -1.35
C ASP A 171 -25.68 13.85 -1.82
N GLU A 172 -26.63 14.02 -2.72
CA GLU A 172 -27.35 12.90 -3.33
C GLU A 172 -26.42 12.01 -4.15
N ARG A 173 -25.58 12.63 -5.00
CA ARG A 173 -24.62 11.89 -5.83
C ARG A 173 -23.59 11.14 -5.00
N LEU A 174 -23.06 11.73 -3.93
CA LEU A 174 -22.13 11.05 -3.02
C LEU A 174 -22.77 9.83 -2.35
N ARG A 175 -23.99 9.99 -1.80
CA ARG A 175 -24.71 8.85 -1.21
C ARG A 175 -24.96 7.76 -2.24
N THR A 176 -25.52 8.13 -3.40
CA THR A 176 -25.84 7.19 -4.47
C THR A 176 -24.59 6.50 -5.01
N MET A 177 -23.45 7.19 -5.07
CA MET A 177 -22.17 6.60 -5.47
C MET A 177 -21.72 5.53 -4.47
N ILE A 178 -21.77 5.83 -3.18
CA ILE A 178 -21.42 4.84 -2.14
C ILE A 178 -22.39 3.66 -2.19
N ASP A 179 -23.70 3.89 -2.27
CA ASP A 179 -24.69 2.81 -2.39
C ASP A 179 -24.41 1.93 -3.63
N ALA A 180 -24.10 2.56 -4.78
CA ALA A 180 -23.75 1.83 -6.01
C ALA A 180 -22.46 0.99 -5.84
N ILE A 181 -21.44 1.56 -5.18
CA ILE A 181 -20.23 0.80 -4.83
C ILE A 181 -20.60 -0.40 -3.94
N MET A 182 -21.42 -0.19 -2.91
CA MET A 182 -21.78 -1.22 -1.94
C MET A 182 -22.58 -2.38 -2.53
N VAL A 183 -23.39 -2.14 -3.56
CA VAL A 183 -24.15 -3.19 -4.25
C VAL A 183 -23.44 -3.77 -5.48
N GLY A 184 -22.25 -3.29 -5.81
CA GLY A 184 -21.45 -3.79 -6.93
C GLY A 184 -21.83 -3.19 -8.30
N ASP A 185 -22.55 -2.08 -8.34
CA ASP A 185 -22.90 -1.37 -9.59
C ASP A 185 -21.72 -0.52 -10.07
N ARG A 186 -20.81 -1.17 -10.79
CA ARG A 186 -19.57 -0.59 -11.30
C ARG A 186 -19.79 0.58 -12.24
N VAL A 187 -20.77 0.46 -13.14
CA VAL A 187 -21.04 1.47 -14.17
C VAL A 187 -21.60 2.74 -13.55
N ARG A 188 -22.62 2.58 -12.72
CA ARG A 188 -23.27 3.72 -12.06
C ARG A 188 -22.33 4.42 -11.08
N SER A 189 -21.60 3.67 -10.28
CA SER A 189 -20.64 4.24 -9.32
C SER A 189 -19.58 5.06 -10.01
N TYR A 190 -19.03 4.56 -11.14
CA TYR A 190 -18.02 5.27 -11.90
C TYR A 190 -18.56 6.52 -12.60
N GLY A 191 -19.74 6.46 -13.20
CA GLY A 191 -20.38 7.63 -13.79
C GLY A 191 -20.66 8.75 -12.76
N LEU A 192 -21.13 8.38 -11.56
CA LEU A 192 -21.31 9.31 -10.45
C LEU A 192 -19.99 9.90 -9.96
N PHE A 193 -18.96 9.07 -9.84
CA PHE A 193 -17.62 9.52 -9.49
C PHE A 193 -17.10 10.56 -10.48
N LEU A 194 -17.19 10.31 -11.79
CA LEU A 194 -16.75 11.26 -12.83
C LEU A 194 -17.49 12.61 -12.73
N GLY A 195 -18.79 12.58 -12.49
CA GLY A 195 -19.58 13.79 -12.30
C GLY A 195 -19.20 14.60 -11.05
N LEU A 196 -18.72 13.92 -10.00
CA LEU A 196 -18.23 14.56 -8.77
C LEU A 196 -16.78 15.04 -8.92
N ALA A 197 -15.91 14.24 -9.56
CA ALA A 197 -14.50 14.58 -9.79
C ALA A 197 -14.33 15.85 -10.63
N GLY A 198 -15.23 16.07 -11.60
CA GLY A 198 -15.29 17.30 -12.40
C GLY A 198 -15.73 18.55 -11.62
N ASN A 199 -16.21 18.40 -10.37
CA ASN A 199 -16.62 19.53 -9.53
C ASN A 199 -15.58 19.80 -8.42
N PRO A 200 -14.78 20.87 -8.50
CA PRO A 200 -13.77 21.19 -7.49
C PRO A 200 -14.30 21.29 -6.07
N GLU A 201 -15.52 21.81 -5.88
CA GLU A 201 -16.15 21.98 -4.56
C GLU A 201 -16.54 20.63 -3.92
N ALA A 202 -16.78 19.62 -4.73
CA ALA A 202 -17.12 18.28 -4.25
C ALA A 202 -15.87 17.43 -3.91
N ARG A 203 -14.69 17.80 -4.39
CA ARG A 203 -13.46 16.94 -4.36
C ARG A 203 -13.07 16.50 -2.97
N GLN A 204 -13.11 17.38 -1.97
CA GLN A 204 -12.72 17.00 -0.60
C GLN A 204 -13.63 15.91 -0.03
N ARG A 205 -14.93 16.04 -0.26
CA ARG A 205 -15.93 15.05 0.16
C ARG A 205 -15.85 13.77 -0.67
N LEU A 206 -15.51 13.91 -1.95
CA LEU A 206 -15.28 12.75 -2.82
C LEU A 206 -14.07 11.92 -2.38
N LYS A 207 -12.96 12.57 -2.02
CA LYS A 207 -11.76 11.91 -1.47
C LYS A 207 -12.12 11.11 -0.21
N GLU A 208 -12.83 11.74 0.72
CA GLU A 208 -13.29 11.10 1.94
C GLU A 208 -14.15 9.88 1.64
N ALA A 209 -15.14 10.01 0.75
CA ALA A 209 -16.08 8.95 0.40
C ALA A 209 -15.40 7.75 -0.29
N ILE A 210 -14.43 8.01 -1.18
CA ILE A 210 -13.66 6.96 -1.87
C ILE A 210 -12.76 6.19 -0.90
N LEU A 211 -12.09 6.88 0.01
CA LEU A 211 -11.30 6.22 1.06
C LEU A 211 -12.18 5.36 1.96
N PHE A 212 -13.32 5.89 2.39
CA PHE A 212 -14.30 5.13 3.16
C PHE A 212 -14.75 3.86 2.44
N ALA A 213 -15.08 3.96 1.15
CA ALA A 213 -15.50 2.81 0.34
C ALA A 213 -14.40 1.72 0.24
N GLY A 214 -13.14 2.12 0.23
CA GLY A 214 -12.02 1.19 0.27
C GLY A 214 -11.81 0.56 1.64
N ILE A 215 -11.95 1.33 2.71
CA ILE A 215 -11.73 0.90 4.09
C ILE A 215 -12.73 -0.18 4.52
N VAL A 216 -14.00 -0.02 4.19
CA VAL A 216 -15.07 -0.91 4.69
C VAL A 216 -15.12 -2.29 4.04
N ASP A 217 -14.47 -2.47 2.92
CA ASP A 217 -14.43 -3.75 2.21
C ASP A 217 -13.07 -4.42 2.36
N ILE A 218 -12.85 -4.98 3.53
CA ILE A 218 -11.67 -5.77 3.81
C ILE A 218 -12.01 -7.24 3.97
N GLN A 219 -11.23 -8.07 3.33
CA GLN A 219 -11.34 -9.50 3.46
C GLN A 219 -10.56 -9.97 4.69
N GLU A 220 -11.20 -10.75 5.51
CA GLU A 220 -10.57 -11.52 6.58
C GLU A 220 -9.74 -12.64 5.97
N THR A 221 -8.45 -12.49 6.02
CA THR A 221 -7.55 -13.08 5.07
C THR A 221 -7.14 -14.50 5.33
N VAL A 222 -7.24 -14.95 6.56
CA VAL A 222 -6.56 -16.19 6.94
C VAL A 222 -7.45 -17.40 6.82
N ILE A 223 -8.73 -17.21 6.92
CA ILE A 223 -9.72 -18.29 7.00
C ILE A 223 -10.27 -18.65 5.63
N GLN A 224 -10.15 -17.80 4.64
CA GLN A 224 -10.76 -18.01 3.34
C GLN A 224 -9.90 -18.87 2.44
N ARG A 225 -10.20 -20.14 2.43
CA ARG A 225 -9.59 -21.12 1.53
C ARG A 225 -10.11 -20.92 0.11
N GLY A 226 -9.22 -20.51 -0.80
CA GLY A 226 -9.48 -20.47 -2.23
C GLY A 226 -10.27 -19.28 -2.76
N GLY A 227 -10.53 -18.26 -1.92
CA GLY A 227 -11.18 -17.01 -2.31
C GLY A 227 -10.17 -15.92 -2.70
N TYR A 228 -10.70 -14.87 -3.28
CA TYR A 228 -10.02 -13.63 -3.50
C TYR A 228 -9.63 -12.97 -2.16
N GLN A 229 -8.37 -12.62 -2.02
CA GLN A 229 -7.85 -12.01 -0.80
C GLN A 229 -7.59 -10.53 -1.02
N ASN A 230 -8.45 -9.68 -0.49
CA ASN A 230 -8.30 -8.24 -0.62
C ASN A 230 -7.44 -7.62 0.49
N ILE A 231 -6.71 -8.25 1.26
CA ILE A 231 -5.86 -7.73 2.38
C ILE A 231 -5.62 -6.20 2.42
N GLY A 232 -6.69 -5.42 2.22
CA GLY A 232 -6.66 -3.96 2.18
C GLY A 232 -6.42 -3.34 0.80
N HIS A 233 -6.29 -4.08 -0.27
CA HIS A 233 -5.99 -3.52 -1.61
C HIS A 233 -6.98 -2.42 -2.03
N LYS A 234 -8.27 -2.55 -1.76
CA LYS A 234 -9.25 -1.51 -2.10
C LYS A 234 -8.97 -0.20 -1.36
N ALA A 235 -8.62 -0.25 -0.08
CA ALA A 235 -8.20 0.94 0.67
C ALA A 235 -6.91 1.54 0.10
N LEU A 236 -5.92 0.69 -0.16
CA LEU A 236 -4.63 1.12 -0.72
C LEU A 236 -4.81 1.79 -2.09
N ARG A 237 -5.65 1.23 -2.95
CA ARG A 237 -5.94 1.77 -4.28
C ARG A 237 -6.76 3.05 -4.21
N ALA A 238 -7.75 3.13 -3.32
CA ALA A 238 -8.48 4.37 -3.05
C ALA A 238 -7.53 5.50 -2.60
N ARG A 239 -6.56 5.18 -1.72
CA ARG A 239 -5.53 6.13 -1.30
C ARG A 239 -4.60 6.52 -2.47
N ALA A 240 -4.19 5.55 -3.29
CA ALA A 240 -3.37 5.82 -4.46
C ALA A 240 -4.09 6.72 -5.47
N LEU A 241 -5.38 6.48 -5.71
CA LEU A 241 -6.19 7.35 -6.55
C LEU A 241 -6.18 8.80 -6.05
N VAL A 242 -6.45 9.01 -4.76
CA VAL A 242 -6.50 10.36 -4.18
C VAL A 242 -5.14 11.06 -4.31
N ASP A 243 -4.07 10.39 -3.91
CA ASP A 243 -2.73 10.97 -3.91
C ASP A 243 -2.21 11.23 -5.34
N LEU A 244 -2.48 10.33 -6.29
CA LEU A 244 -2.08 10.51 -7.69
C LEU A 244 -2.94 11.56 -8.41
N ALA A 245 -4.23 11.63 -8.13
CA ALA A 245 -5.08 12.69 -8.68
C ALA A 245 -4.64 14.09 -8.21
N ASP A 246 -4.22 14.20 -6.94
CA ASP A 246 -3.65 15.45 -6.43
C ASP A 246 -2.29 15.77 -7.06
N THR A 247 -1.49 14.75 -7.38
CA THR A 247 -0.17 14.90 -8.01
C THR A 247 -0.28 15.26 -9.49
N LEU A 248 -1.14 14.55 -10.24
CA LEU A 248 -1.28 14.71 -11.70
C LEU A 248 -2.18 15.89 -12.10
N GLY A 249 -2.98 16.37 -11.16
CA GLY A 249 -4.15 17.21 -11.43
C GLY A 249 -5.37 16.35 -11.76
N TRP A 250 -6.51 16.65 -11.12
CA TRP A 250 -7.77 15.87 -11.27
C TRP A 250 -8.28 15.79 -12.71
N GLU A 251 -8.02 16.82 -13.52
CA GLU A 251 -8.34 16.87 -14.94
C GLU A 251 -7.48 15.93 -15.81
N ASN A 252 -6.32 15.52 -15.31
CA ASN A 252 -5.39 14.64 -16.01
C ASN A 252 -5.39 13.20 -15.46
N ALA A 253 -6.19 12.93 -14.40
CA ALA A 253 -6.15 11.66 -13.66
C ALA A 253 -7.21 10.64 -14.12
N HIS A 254 -7.84 10.83 -15.28
CA HIS A 254 -8.90 9.95 -15.78
C HIS A 254 -8.47 8.48 -15.82
N ASP A 255 -7.25 8.21 -16.28
CA ASP A 255 -6.71 6.85 -16.35
C ASP A 255 -6.50 6.21 -14.97
N VAL A 256 -6.24 7.02 -13.94
CA VAL A 256 -6.21 6.56 -12.53
C VAL A 256 -7.63 6.24 -12.05
N PHE A 257 -8.59 7.09 -12.37
CA PHE A 257 -9.97 6.92 -11.92
C PHE A 257 -10.58 5.62 -12.43
N TYR A 258 -10.44 5.38 -13.73
CA TYR A 258 -11.09 4.25 -14.35
C TYR A 258 -10.44 2.90 -13.95
N THR A 259 -9.18 2.88 -13.56
CA THR A 259 -8.52 1.67 -13.07
C THR A 259 -8.85 1.34 -11.60
N VAL A 260 -9.34 2.31 -10.82
CA VAL A 260 -9.58 2.14 -9.40
C VAL A 260 -11.07 2.10 -9.05
N VAL A 261 -11.87 3.07 -9.51
CA VAL A 261 -13.26 3.20 -9.02
C VAL A 261 -14.15 2.01 -9.38
N PRO A 262 -14.11 1.47 -10.60
CA PRO A 262 -14.86 0.24 -10.91
C PRO A 262 -14.43 -0.96 -10.08
N ASP A 263 -13.14 -1.04 -9.71
CA ASP A 263 -12.63 -2.11 -8.87
C ASP A 263 -13.15 -2.00 -7.43
N LEU A 264 -13.28 -0.80 -6.88
CA LEU A 264 -13.91 -0.60 -5.58
C LEU A 264 -15.34 -1.17 -5.53
N ALA A 265 -16.05 -1.15 -6.67
CA ALA A 265 -17.38 -1.71 -6.80
C ALA A 265 -17.39 -3.20 -7.21
N CYS A 266 -16.24 -3.87 -7.33
CA CYS A 266 -16.20 -5.27 -7.69
C CYS A 266 -16.54 -6.20 -6.53
N THR A 267 -17.17 -7.32 -6.87
CA THR A 267 -17.41 -8.45 -5.97
C THR A 267 -16.31 -9.50 -6.14
N PRO A 268 -16.09 -10.41 -5.19
CA PRO A 268 -16.79 -10.53 -3.91
C PRO A 268 -16.47 -9.42 -2.94
N ARG A 269 -17.41 -9.16 -2.02
CA ARG A 269 -17.29 -8.16 -0.97
C ARG A 269 -17.40 -8.82 0.40
N PHE A 270 -16.59 -8.36 1.32
CA PHE A 270 -16.45 -8.95 2.64
C PHE A 270 -16.73 -7.90 3.70
N TYR A 271 -17.94 -7.95 4.23
CA TYR A 271 -18.43 -7.00 5.23
C TYR A 271 -18.62 -7.62 6.62
N GLU A 272 -18.22 -8.88 6.80
CA GLU A 272 -18.47 -9.61 8.03
C GLU A 272 -17.90 -8.86 9.23
N LEU A 273 -16.62 -8.48 9.18
CA LEU A 273 -15.98 -7.74 10.25
C LEU A 273 -16.61 -6.35 10.44
N TRP A 274 -16.94 -5.66 9.36
CA TRP A 274 -17.65 -4.37 9.41
C TRP A 274 -19.04 -4.51 10.01
N SER A 275 -19.76 -5.58 9.68
CA SER A 275 -21.08 -5.89 10.23
C SER A 275 -21.00 -6.25 11.71
N MET A 276 -20.03 -7.10 12.09
CA MET A 276 -19.75 -7.44 13.47
C MET A 276 -19.44 -6.19 14.31
N THR A 277 -18.60 -5.31 13.79
CA THR A 277 -18.29 -4.01 14.42
C THR A 277 -19.55 -3.18 14.64
N THR A 278 -20.54 -3.23 13.75
CA THR A 278 -21.81 -2.52 13.92
C THR A 278 -22.60 -3.02 15.15
N VAL A 279 -22.54 -4.33 15.40
CA VAL A 279 -23.20 -4.94 16.57
C VAL A 279 -22.44 -4.60 17.85
N MET A 280 -21.12 -4.65 17.81
CA MET A 280 -20.25 -4.42 18.97
C MET A 280 -20.15 -2.95 19.37
N LEU A 281 -20.38 -2.02 18.44
CA LEU A 281 -20.28 -0.58 18.71
C LEU A 281 -21.38 -0.12 19.69
N PRO A 282 -21.05 0.51 20.82
CA PRO A 282 -22.02 1.06 21.75
C PRO A 282 -22.97 2.06 21.10
N GLN A 283 -24.24 2.06 21.55
CA GLN A 283 -25.28 2.88 20.92
C GLN A 283 -24.97 4.38 20.97
N GLU A 284 -24.37 4.85 22.05
CA GLU A 284 -23.97 6.25 22.21
C GLU A 284 -22.94 6.70 21.18
N PHE A 285 -22.11 5.77 20.65
CA PHE A 285 -21.11 6.09 19.63
C PHE A 285 -21.67 6.05 18.20
N LYS A 286 -22.85 5.47 18.01
CA LYS A 286 -23.52 5.48 16.71
C LYS A 286 -24.11 6.85 16.37
N ALA A 287 -24.55 7.60 17.36
CA ALA A 287 -25.31 8.84 17.19
C ALA A 287 -24.51 10.14 17.45
N GLY A 288 -23.40 10.08 18.17
CA GLY A 288 -22.74 11.27 18.72
C GLY A 288 -21.27 11.43 18.33
N TRP A 289 -20.86 10.87 17.19
CA TRP A 289 -19.43 10.78 16.87
C TRP A 289 -18.73 12.14 16.73
N SER A 290 -19.27 13.10 16.00
CA SER A 290 -18.66 14.43 15.85
C SER A 290 -18.46 15.12 17.20
N THR A 291 -19.44 14.95 18.11
CA THR A 291 -19.36 15.43 19.49
C THR A 291 -18.30 14.68 20.29
N LEU A 292 -18.16 13.37 20.07
CA LEU A 292 -17.16 12.54 20.74
C LEU A 292 -15.74 12.99 20.40
N LYS A 293 -15.44 13.21 19.11
CA LYS A 293 -14.12 13.67 18.64
C LYS A 293 -13.74 15.03 19.24
N GLN A 294 -14.68 15.95 19.35
CA GLN A 294 -14.46 17.27 19.96
C GLN A 294 -14.27 17.19 21.48
N ARG A 295 -14.99 16.29 22.15
CA ARG A 295 -14.93 16.11 23.59
C ARG A 295 -13.71 15.32 24.05
N ASN A 296 -13.33 14.30 23.28
CA ASN A 296 -12.28 13.37 23.64
C ASN A 296 -10.93 13.86 23.11
N THR A 297 -10.22 14.59 23.94
CA THR A 297 -8.94 15.23 23.58
C THR A 297 -7.78 14.78 24.44
N GLU A 298 -8.01 13.95 25.46
CA GLU A 298 -6.96 13.49 26.36
C GLU A 298 -6.04 12.46 25.66
N PRO A 299 -4.72 12.62 25.74
CA PRO A 299 -3.80 11.60 25.27
C PRO A 299 -3.90 10.33 26.11
N LEU A 300 -3.42 9.22 25.59
CA LEU A 300 -3.17 8.02 26.39
C LEU A 300 -1.95 8.23 27.30
N THR A 301 -2.03 7.72 28.52
CA THR A 301 -0.86 7.52 29.37
C THR A 301 -0.01 6.37 28.83
N GLU A 302 1.26 6.26 29.19
CA GLU A 302 2.12 5.14 28.80
C GLU A 302 1.50 3.78 29.18
N ARG A 303 0.92 3.68 30.36
CA ARG A 303 0.23 2.47 30.81
C ARG A 303 -0.97 2.12 29.92
N GLU A 304 -1.74 3.12 29.51
CA GLU A 304 -2.88 2.89 28.61
C GLU A 304 -2.42 2.51 27.20
N VAL A 305 -1.30 3.06 26.71
CA VAL A 305 -0.68 2.63 25.45
C VAL A 305 -0.28 1.16 25.54
N ASP A 306 0.45 0.77 26.58
CA ASP A 306 0.86 -0.63 26.78
C ASP A 306 -0.37 -1.54 26.92
N GLU A 307 -1.42 -1.10 27.62
CA GLU A 307 -2.68 -1.86 27.77
C GLU A 307 -3.38 -2.08 26.41
N VAL A 308 -3.42 -1.05 25.53
CA VAL A 308 -3.97 -1.20 24.17
C VAL A 308 -3.15 -2.22 23.37
N ILE A 309 -1.83 -2.09 23.40
CA ILE A 309 -0.92 -3.00 22.68
C ILE A 309 -1.13 -4.45 23.14
N ASP A 310 -1.05 -4.69 24.46
CA ASP A 310 -1.17 -6.03 25.02
C ASP A 310 -2.55 -6.65 24.77
N THR A 311 -3.61 -5.85 24.89
CA THR A 311 -4.97 -6.31 24.65
C THR A 311 -5.17 -6.73 23.19
N ILE A 312 -4.67 -5.93 22.23
CA ILE A 312 -4.78 -6.26 20.81
C ILE A 312 -3.96 -7.51 20.48
N LEU A 313 -2.77 -7.65 21.05
CA LEU A 313 -1.89 -8.78 20.78
C LEU A 313 -2.40 -10.11 21.36
N TRP A 314 -2.99 -10.07 22.57
CA TRP A 314 -3.17 -11.29 23.36
C TRP A 314 -4.60 -11.60 23.79
N SER A 315 -5.54 -10.64 23.65
CA SER A 315 -6.89 -10.81 24.19
C SER A 315 -7.92 -11.18 23.12
N ALA A 316 -9.12 -11.56 23.57
CA ALA A 316 -10.23 -11.85 22.69
C ALA A 316 -10.85 -10.57 22.10
N PRO A 317 -11.54 -10.61 20.95
CA PRO A 317 -12.15 -9.43 20.31
C PRO A 317 -13.10 -8.65 21.22
N GLY A 318 -13.80 -9.34 22.15
CA GLY A 318 -14.66 -8.71 23.14
C GLY A 318 -13.90 -7.81 24.12
N ASP A 319 -12.69 -8.24 24.55
CA ASP A 319 -11.85 -7.45 25.46
C ASP A 319 -11.27 -6.22 24.74
N VAL A 320 -10.88 -6.38 23.46
CA VAL A 320 -10.41 -5.26 22.62
C VAL A 320 -11.50 -4.17 22.52
N THR A 321 -12.73 -4.56 22.21
CA THR A 321 -13.83 -3.59 22.10
C THR A 321 -14.23 -2.99 23.44
N ALA A 322 -14.16 -3.76 24.52
CA ALA A 322 -14.41 -3.26 25.88
C ALA A 322 -13.37 -2.22 26.30
N LEU A 323 -12.10 -2.47 26.02
CA LEU A 323 -11.00 -1.54 26.30
C LEU A 323 -11.18 -0.21 25.54
N ILE A 324 -11.41 -0.27 24.23
CA ILE A 324 -11.62 0.94 23.40
C ILE A 324 -12.83 1.72 23.93
N THR A 325 -13.92 1.02 24.26
CA THR A 325 -15.12 1.64 24.84
C THR A 325 -14.79 2.37 26.14
N ARG A 326 -14.04 1.74 27.03
CA ARG A 326 -13.63 2.33 28.32
C ARG A 326 -12.78 3.59 28.10
N LEU A 327 -11.80 3.54 27.22
CA LEU A 327 -10.93 4.67 26.90
C LEU A 327 -11.70 5.84 26.30
N LEU A 328 -12.58 5.58 25.34
CA LEU A 328 -13.43 6.62 24.74
C LEU A 328 -14.41 7.23 25.75
N ARG A 329 -15.02 6.44 26.65
CA ARG A 329 -15.86 6.95 27.75
C ARG A 329 -15.05 7.77 28.74
N GLY A 330 -13.79 7.43 28.94
CA GLY A 330 -12.84 8.16 29.79
C GLY A 330 -12.31 9.47 29.18
N GLY A 331 -12.77 9.87 27.98
CA GLY A 331 -12.34 11.12 27.34
C GLY A 331 -11.07 11.01 26.50
N LYS A 332 -10.55 9.81 26.29
CA LYS A 332 -9.32 9.62 25.51
C LYS A 332 -9.51 9.93 24.03
N ALA A 333 -8.53 10.58 23.44
CA ALA A 333 -8.56 10.96 22.04
C ALA A 333 -8.57 9.72 21.13
N LEU A 334 -9.46 9.70 20.14
CA LEU A 334 -9.56 8.62 19.17
C LEU A 334 -8.24 8.39 18.44
N LEU A 335 -7.58 9.45 17.99
CA LEU A 335 -6.32 9.34 17.27
C LEU A 335 -5.20 8.77 18.13
N ALA A 336 -5.21 9.04 19.45
CA ALA A 336 -4.25 8.43 20.36
C ALA A 336 -4.45 6.91 20.47
N ILE A 337 -5.71 6.45 20.45
CA ILE A 337 -6.04 5.02 20.45
C ILE A 337 -5.62 4.40 19.10
N ALA A 338 -5.91 5.04 17.97
CA ALA A 338 -5.51 4.58 16.66
C ALA A 338 -3.98 4.48 16.53
N ASP A 339 -3.26 5.46 17.06
CA ASP A 339 -1.79 5.42 17.12
C ASP A 339 -1.27 4.21 17.91
N ALA A 340 -1.90 3.87 19.04
CA ALA A 340 -1.52 2.69 19.82
C ALA A 340 -1.86 1.37 19.10
N ILE A 341 -2.94 1.31 18.32
CA ILE A 341 -3.29 0.16 17.47
C ILE A 341 -2.19 -0.08 16.44
N VAL A 342 -1.69 0.97 15.80
CA VAL A 342 -0.55 0.86 14.86
C VAL A 342 0.69 0.29 15.56
N ILE A 343 0.99 0.73 16.78
CA ILE A 343 2.14 0.18 17.52
C ILE A 343 1.94 -1.31 17.84
N ALA A 344 0.73 -1.73 18.20
CA ALA A 344 0.44 -3.16 18.36
C ALA A 344 0.73 -3.94 17.05
N TYR A 345 0.34 -3.37 15.91
CA TYR A 345 0.67 -3.95 14.61
C TYR A 345 2.18 -4.00 14.33
N MET A 346 2.92 -2.94 14.69
CA MET A 346 4.37 -2.92 14.54
C MET A 346 5.06 -3.99 15.37
N ARG A 347 4.60 -4.24 16.58
CA ARG A 347 5.10 -5.35 17.41
C ARG A 347 4.82 -6.70 16.79
N TYR A 348 3.64 -6.87 16.24
CA TYR A 348 3.32 -8.06 15.46
C TYR A 348 4.26 -8.22 14.25
N LEU A 349 4.57 -7.14 13.49
CA LEU A 349 5.53 -7.18 12.38
C LEU A 349 6.94 -7.58 12.80
N ILE A 350 7.36 -7.25 14.03
CA ILE A 350 8.65 -7.68 14.56
C ILE A 350 8.63 -9.20 14.78
N ASP A 351 7.53 -9.75 15.24
CA ASP A 351 7.40 -11.17 15.59
C ASP A 351 7.17 -12.10 14.40
N VAL A 352 6.68 -11.57 13.27
CA VAL A 352 6.21 -12.36 12.13
C VAL A 352 6.99 -12.04 10.87
N VAL A 353 7.19 -13.03 10.02
CA VAL A 353 7.70 -12.88 8.66
C VAL A 353 6.60 -13.23 7.68
N GLU A 354 6.58 -12.59 6.52
CA GLU A 354 5.78 -13.04 5.39
C GLU A 354 6.11 -14.52 5.10
N HIS A 355 5.12 -15.38 5.31
CA HIS A 355 5.32 -16.79 5.05
C HIS A 355 5.11 -17.07 3.56
N PRO A 356 6.02 -17.79 2.88
CA PRO A 356 5.89 -18.08 1.45
C PRO A 356 4.59 -18.80 1.08
N ALA A 357 4.01 -19.59 2.00
CA ALA A 357 2.76 -20.30 1.78
C ALA A 357 1.49 -19.46 2.08
N ALA A 358 1.62 -18.30 2.70
CA ALA A 358 0.51 -17.41 2.99
C ALA A 358 0.49 -16.29 1.95
N PHE A 359 -0.63 -16.07 1.30
CA PHE A 359 -0.88 -14.87 0.48
C PHE A 359 -0.89 -13.60 1.34
N PHE A 360 -0.90 -13.79 2.61
CA PHE A 360 -0.94 -12.77 3.59
C PHE A 360 0.45 -12.14 3.77
N THR A 361 0.52 -10.88 3.47
CA THR A 361 1.75 -10.13 3.65
C THR A 361 1.56 -9.10 4.75
N PRO A 362 2.32 -9.19 5.83
CA PRO A 362 2.24 -8.21 6.92
C PRO A 362 2.31 -6.76 6.43
N GLY A 363 3.09 -6.47 5.39
CA GLY A 363 3.20 -5.15 4.80
C GLY A 363 1.87 -4.59 4.27
N HIS A 364 1.02 -5.41 3.67
CA HIS A 364 -0.29 -4.95 3.16
C HIS A 364 -1.21 -4.46 4.28
N SER A 365 -1.27 -5.20 5.35
CA SER A 365 -2.14 -4.85 6.47
C SER A 365 -1.65 -3.63 7.23
N PHE A 366 -0.33 -3.42 7.28
CA PHE A 366 0.24 -2.17 7.78
C PHE A 366 -0.15 -0.98 6.88
N ASP A 367 0.00 -1.13 5.56
CA ASP A 367 -0.43 -0.10 4.63
C ASP A 367 -1.93 0.19 4.76
N TYR A 368 -2.75 -0.82 5.04
CA TYR A 368 -4.17 -0.64 5.33
C TYR A 368 -4.39 0.22 6.58
N CYS A 369 -3.73 -0.09 7.70
CA CYS A 369 -3.79 0.72 8.92
C CYS A 369 -3.35 2.17 8.66
N ASN A 370 -2.31 2.38 7.85
CA ASN A 370 -1.91 3.72 7.42
C ASN A 370 -3.02 4.47 6.68
N VAL A 371 -3.78 3.79 5.81
CA VAL A 371 -4.93 4.41 5.12
C VAL A 371 -6.03 4.78 6.10
N VAL A 372 -6.38 3.89 7.03
CA VAL A 372 -7.39 4.16 8.07
C VAL A 372 -6.97 5.37 8.91
N ASN A 373 -5.75 5.37 9.42
CA ASN A 373 -5.23 6.47 10.24
C ASN A 373 -5.17 7.79 9.49
N HIS A 374 -4.74 7.78 8.22
CA HIS A 374 -4.82 8.97 7.39
C HIS A 374 -6.26 9.50 7.28
N TRP A 375 -7.21 8.61 7.02
CA TRP A 375 -8.62 8.99 6.91
C TRP A 375 -9.17 9.55 8.22
N LEU A 376 -8.87 8.91 9.36
CA LEU A 376 -9.27 9.39 10.69
C LEU A 376 -8.70 10.77 11.02
N ARG A 377 -7.46 11.07 10.59
CA ARG A 377 -6.80 12.37 10.85
C ARG A 377 -7.27 13.47 9.92
N THR A 378 -7.58 13.14 8.67
CA THR A 378 -7.77 14.14 7.62
C THR A 378 -9.23 14.55 7.43
N TYR A 379 -10.16 13.64 7.71
CA TYR A 379 -11.57 13.84 7.40
C TYR A 379 -12.45 13.77 8.65
N ASP A 380 -13.66 14.30 8.50
CA ASP A 380 -14.73 14.19 9.49
C ASP A 380 -15.87 13.34 8.90
N ASN A 381 -16.13 12.18 9.50
CA ASN A 381 -17.13 11.25 9.03
C ASN A 381 -17.87 10.60 10.22
N PRO A 382 -19.19 10.42 10.17
CA PRO A 382 -19.95 9.82 11.25
C PRO A 382 -19.54 8.38 11.59
N HIS A 383 -18.81 7.70 10.69
CA HIS A 383 -18.35 6.32 10.88
C HIS A 383 -16.96 6.20 11.50
N GLN A 384 -16.32 7.29 11.92
CA GLN A 384 -14.94 7.25 12.44
C GLN A 384 -14.79 6.39 13.71
N ALA A 385 -15.76 6.45 14.64
CA ALA A 385 -15.72 5.54 15.79
C ALA A 385 -15.77 4.08 15.34
N LYS A 386 -16.68 3.78 14.41
CA LYS A 386 -16.79 2.44 13.86
C LYS A 386 -15.51 1.99 13.16
N ALA A 387 -14.85 2.88 12.40
CA ALA A 387 -13.59 2.59 11.74
C ALA A 387 -12.47 2.29 12.74
N LEU A 388 -12.40 2.99 13.85
CA LEU A 388 -11.45 2.69 14.93
C LEU A 388 -11.64 1.28 15.52
N TYR A 389 -12.88 0.92 15.84
CA TYR A 389 -13.19 -0.43 16.34
C TYR A 389 -12.89 -1.49 15.27
N PHE A 390 -13.24 -1.20 14.04
CA PHE A 390 -12.98 -2.07 12.91
C PHE A 390 -11.49 -2.32 12.70
N GLU A 391 -10.65 -1.28 12.74
CA GLU A 391 -9.19 -1.40 12.64
C GLU A 391 -8.61 -2.24 13.78
N ALA A 392 -9.02 -1.97 15.01
CA ALA A 392 -8.54 -2.74 16.15
C ALA A 392 -8.92 -4.22 16.07
N LEU A 393 -10.15 -4.52 15.67
CA LEU A 393 -10.61 -5.89 15.45
C LEU A 393 -9.90 -6.55 14.29
N PHE A 394 -9.65 -5.82 13.21
CA PHE A 394 -8.90 -6.31 12.06
C PHE A 394 -7.47 -6.69 12.47
N VAL A 395 -6.76 -5.83 13.20
CA VAL A 395 -5.40 -6.12 13.68
C VAL A 395 -5.40 -7.32 14.64
N ASN A 396 -6.35 -7.35 15.59
CA ASN A 396 -6.47 -8.47 16.52
C ASN A 396 -6.75 -9.80 15.81
N ASP A 397 -7.66 -9.81 14.82
CA ASP A 397 -7.99 -11.00 14.04
C ASP A 397 -6.79 -11.51 13.25
N LEU A 398 -6.04 -10.60 12.59
CA LEU A 398 -4.82 -10.94 11.89
C LEU A 398 -3.78 -11.62 12.79
N ILE A 399 -3.57 -11.06 13.97
CA ILE A 399 -2.59 -11.59 14.92
C ILE A 399 -3.02 -12.99 15.38
N ARG A 400 -4.28 -13.16 15.71
CA ARG A 400 -4.83 -14.46 16.15
C ARG A 400 -4.75 -15.51 15.05
N ALA A 401 -5.06 -15.12 13.82
CA ALA A 401 -4.98 -15.99 12.67
C ALA A 401 -3.53 -16.45 12.38
N ASN A 402 -2.55 -15.57 12.59
CA ASN A 402 -1.14 -15.89 12.37
C ASN A 402 -0.48 -16.62 13.54
N GLN A 403 -1.12 -16.76 14.69
CA GLN A 403 -0.66 -17.68 15.73
C GLN A 403 -0.58 -19.15 15.26
N LEU A 404 -1.22 -19.45 14.13
CA LEU A 404 -1.12 -20.74 13.45
C LEU A 404 0.19 -20.90 12.65
N PHE A 405 0.96 -19.83 12.45
CA PHE A 405 2.23 -19.89 11.73
C PHE A 405 3.41 -19.83 12.70
N PRO A 406 4.53 -20.50 12.40
CA PRO A 406 5.71 -20.44 13.25
C PRO A 406 6.20 -18.99 13.36
N ARG A 407 6.58 -18.59 14.56
CA ARG A 407 7.28 -17.32 14.79
C ARG A 407 8.58 -17.31 14.00
N ASP A 408 8.97 -16.13 13.54
CA ASP A 408 10.29 -15.95 12.95
C ASP A 408 11.35 -16.20 14.03
N PRO A 409 12.28 -17.16 13.84
CA PRO A 409 13.39 -17.36 14.76
C PRO A 409 14.27 -16.11 14.93
N ALA A 410 14.28 -15.24 13.92
CA ALA A 410 14.96 -13.94 14.00
C ALA A 410 14.14 -12.86 14.74
N ALA A 411 12.92 -13.17 15.16
CA ALA A 411 12.06 -12.32 15.97
C ALA A 411 12.45 -12.28 17.45
N GLU A 412 13.57 -12.89 17.82
CA GLU A 412 14.10 -12.68 19.16
C GLU A 412 14.27 -11.18 19.38
N ILE A 413 13.46 -10.67 20.31
CA ILE A 413 13.40 -9.24 20.68
C ILE A 413 14.78 -8.81 21.21
N GLU A 414 15.57 -9.75 21.72
CA GLU A 414 16.94 -9.52 22.15
C GLU A 414 17.94 -10.08 21.12
N PRO A 415 18.60 -9.20 20.35
CA PRO A 415 19.69 -9.63 19.48
C PRO A 415 20.79 -10.32 20.27
N PRO A 416 21.52 -11.30 19.67
CA PRO A 416 22.64 -11.97 20.29
C PRO A 416 23.64 -11.00 20.93
N GLU A 417 24.18 -11.36 22.10
CA GLU A 417 25.04 -10.47 22.90
C GLU A 417 26.22 -9.89 22.11
N HIS A 418 26.85 -10.69 21.27
CA HIS A 418 27.99 -10.22 20.48
C HIS A 418 27.61 -9.11 19.49
N TYR A 419 26.38 -9.10 18.93
CA TYR A 419 25.87 -8.02 18.09
C TYR A 419 25.58 -6.76 18.93
N ARG A 420 25.01 -6.94 20.13
CA ARG A 420 24.73 -5.82 21.02
C ARG A 420 26.03 -5.13 21.46
N ALA A 421 27.00 -5.88 21.96
CA ALA A 421 28.29 -5.35 22.39
C ALA A 421 29.04 -4.64 21.25
N HIS A 422 29.01 -5.21 20.05
CA HIS A 422 29.61 -4.58 18.87
C HIS A 422 28.92 -3.26 18.52
N ALA A 423 27.58 -3.24 18.45
CA ALA A 423 26.82 -2.06 18.10
C ALA A 423 26.99 -0.92 19.13
N GLU A 424 27.02 -1.25 20.44
CA GLU A 424 27.21 -0.26 21.51
C GLU A 424 28.58 0.41 21.50
N SER A 425 29.56 -0.18 20.82
CA SER A 425 30.90 0.42 20.65
C SER A 425 30.97 1.48 19.54
N LYS A 426 29.90 1.70 18.77
CA LYS A 426 29.88 2.53 17.57
C LYS A 426 29.23 3.88 17.78
N THR A 427 29.69 4.85 16.98
CA THR A 427 29.02 6.14 16.86
C THR A 427 27.72 6.04 16.04
N PRO A 428 26.76 6.98 16.21
CA PRO A 428 25.52 6.97 15.43
C PRO A 428 25.74 6.90 13.92
N ASN A 429 26.74 7.59 13.37
CA ASN A 429 27.02 7.55 11.93
C ASN A 429 27.57 6.19 11.48
N GLU A 430 28.45 5.56 12.26
CA GLU A 430 28.94 4.21 11.98
C GLU A 430 27.81 3.21 12.02
N LEU A 431 26.86 3.34 12.98
CA LEU A 431 25.68 2.49 13.07
C LEU A 431 24.80 2.56 11.80
N LEU A 432 24.59 3.76 11.22
CA LEU A 432 23.82 3.90 9.98
C LEU A 432 24.50 3.22 8.77
N VAL A 433 25.84 3.31 8.70
CA VAL A 433 26.60 2.61 7.65
C VAL A 433 26.50 1.08 7.84
N GLU A 434 26.68 0.61 9.06
CA GLU A 434 26.58 -0.83 9.35
C GLU A 434 25.18 -1.38 9.19
N LEU A 435 24.13 -0.57 9.45
CA LEU A 435 22.73 -0.95 9.21
C LEU A 435 22.49 -1.26 7.74
N THR A 436 23.00 -0.42 6.84
CA THR A 436 22.93 -0.67 5.39
C THR A 436 23.59 -2.00 5.03
N GLY A 437 24.77 -2.29 5.61
CA GLY A 437 25.47 -3.55 5.41
C GLY A 437 24.68 -4.76 5.93
N ALA A 438 24.12 -4.68 7.14
CA ALA A 438 23.34 -5.75 7.73
C ALA A 438 22.08 -6.07 6.90
N CYS A 439 21.38 -5.05 6.41
CA CYS A 439 20.24 -5.22 5.53
C CYS A 439 20.66 -5.83 4.17
N SER A 440 21.80 -5.44 3.63
CA SER A 440 22.29 -5.95 2.34
C SER A 440 22.57 -7.45 2.37
N VAL A 441 23.08 -7.96 3.49
CA VAL A 441 23.36 -9.40 3.67
C VAL A 441 22.21 -10.18 4.31
N GLN A 442 21.07 -9.53 4.50
CA GLN A 442 19.87 -10.13 5.11
C GLN A 442 20.11 -10.71 6.52
N ASP A 443 20.78 -9.93 7.37
CA ASP A 443 21.01 -10.28 8.78
C ASP A 443 20.09 -9.45 9.70
N PRO A 444 18.85 -9.89 9.95
CA PRO A 444 17.89 -9.16 10.77
C PRO A 444 18.33 -9.04 12.24
N SER A 445 19.01 -10.05 12.80
CA SER A 445 19.49 -9.99 14.18
C SER A 445 20.54 -8.91 14.37
N ARG A 446 21.49 -8.80 13.46
CA ARG A 446 22.47 -7.71 13.46
C ARG A 446 21.82 -6.35 13.24
N ALA A 447 20.90 -6.25 12.28
CA ALA A 447 20.20 -5.00 12.00
C ALA A 447 19.39 -4.51 13.22
N MET A 448 18.73 -5.42 13.94
CA MET A 448 17.99 -5.09 15.16
C MET A 448 18.93 -4.61 16.29
N ALA A 449 20.09 -5.23 16.48
CA ALA A 449 21.08 -4.74 17.45
C ALA A 449 21.56 -3.31 17.11
N ILE A 450 21.80 -3.04 15.83
CA ILE A 450 22.24 -1.73 15.35
C ILE A 450 21.15 -0.68 15.57
N VAL A 451 19.90 -0.97 15.21
CA VAL A 451 18.82 0.03 15.41
C VAL A 451 18.60 0.32 16.89
N GLU A 452 18.66 -0.70 17.76
CA GLU A 452 18.52 -0.50 19.20
C GLU A 452 19.65 0.39 19.76
N ALA A 453 20.90 0.13 19.36
CA ALA A 453 22.02 0.97 19.76
C ALA A 453 21.87 2.41 19.26
N TYR A 454 21.43 2.60 18.01
CA TYR A 454 21.18 3.91 17.44
C TYR A 454 20.10 4.67 18.21
N LEU A 455 18.96 4.02 18.48
CA LEU A 455 17.82 4.63 19.19
C LEU A 455 18.21 5.06 20.62
N ARG A 456 19.14 4.36 21.27
CA ARG A 456 19.68 4.73 22.57
C ARG A 456 20.74 5.84 22.50
N ALA A 457 21.57 5.83 21.46
CA ALA A 457 22.69 6.77 21.34
C ALA A 457 22.30 8.18 20.93
N THR A 458 21.18 8.37 20.22
CA THR A 458 20.78 9.68 19.68
C THR A 458 19.27 9.81 19.52
N ASN A 459 18.79 11.06 19.47
CA ASN A 459 17.40 11.40 19.13
C ASN A 459 17.21 11.76 17.65
N GLU A 460 18.23 11.62 16.81
CA GLU A 460 18.24 12.00 15.40
C GLU A 460 17.51 10.96 14.51
N ARG A 461 16.20 10.80 14.72
CA ARG A 461 15.35 9.81 14.01
C ARG A 461 15.23 10.06 12.50
N VAL A 462 15.38 11.30 12.07
CA VAL A 462 15.31 11.68 10.65
C VAL A 462 16.42 10.98 9.84
N ASN A 463 17.63 10.90 10.40
CA ASN A 463 18.76 10.24 9.74
C ASN A 463 18.53 8.72 9.61
N LEU A 464 17.97 8.10 10.65
CA LEU A 464 17.61 6.68 10.59
C LEU A 464 16.53 6.41 9.54
N MET A 465 15.46 7.23 9.50
CA MET A 465 14.42 7.11 8.48
C MET A 465 14.97 7.28 7.06
N ALA A 466 15.86 8.26 6.85
CA ALA A 466 16.51 8.47 5.57
C ALA A 466 17.36 7.26 5.16
N THR A 467 18.10 6.68 6.09
CA THR A 467 18.90 5.45 5.85
C THR A 467 18.02 4.27 5.50
N LEU A 468 16.93 4.02 6.26
CA LEU A 468 16.00 2.93 5.98
C LEU A 468 15.28 3.12 4.62
N ALA A 469 14.88 4.35 4.29
CA ALA A 469 14.31 4.67 2.98
C ALA A 469 15.32 4.40 1.85
N GLN A 470 16.59 4.79 2.04
CA GLN A 470 17.68 4.51 1.11
C GLN A 470 17.90 3.00 0.94
N VAL A 471 17.96 2.25 2.04
CA VAL A 471 18.07 0.79 2.02
C VAL A 471 16.92 0.20 1.20
N GLY A 472 15.67 0.59 1.49
CA GLY A 472 14.51 0.12 0.74
C GLY A 472 14.59 0.41 -0.75
N ALA A 473 15.05 1.61 -1.11
CA ALA A 473 15.17 2.01 -2.51
C ALA A 473 16.35 1.35 -3.25
N THR A 474 17.44 0.99 -2.57
CA THR A 474 18.66 0.51 -3.23
C THR A 474 18.80 -1.01 -3.27
N ILE A 475 18.25 -1.71 -2.29
CA ILE A 475 18.39 -3.17 -2.19
C ILE A 475 17.12 -3.96 -2.54
N GLN A 476 16.02 -3.28 -2.73
CA GLN A 476 14.72 -3.88 -3.02
C GLN A 476 14.15 -3.28 -4.31
N ASN A 477 13.68 -4.12 -5.21
CA ASN A 477 12.94 -3.71 -6.40
C ASN A 477 11.55 -4.37 -6.38
N ASP A 478 10.74 -3.93 -5.40
CA ASP A 478 9.38 -4.43 -5.20
C ASP A 478 8.48 -3.27 -4.74
N PRO A 479 7.32 -3.04 -5.35
CA PRO A 479 6.41 -1.95 -5.00
C PRO A 479 5.94 -1.99 -3.54
N HIS A 480 5.92 -3.17 -2.92
CA HIS A 480 5.58 -3.29 -1.49
C HIS A 480 6.61 -2.62 -0.60
N ILE A 481 7.89 -2.65 -0.98
CA ILE A 481 8.96 -2.02 -0.20
C ILE A 481 8.82 -0.50 -0.22
N ALA A 482 8.60 0.09 -1.40
CA ALA A 482 8.40 1.53 -1.51
C ALA A 482 7.18 2.01 -0.70
N ARG A 483 6.08 1.24 -0.73
CA ARG A 483 4.88 1.54 0.07
C ARG A 483 5.13 1.45 1.56
N LEU A 484 5.74 0.35 2.01
CA LEU A 484 6.03 0.15 3.43
C LEU A 484 6.97 1.25 3.97
N CYS A 485 8.00 1.61 3.21
CA CYS A 485 8.89 2.72 3.58
C CYS A 485 8.11 4.04 3.73
N MET A 486 7.24 4.34 2.77
CA MET A 486 6.41 5.54 2.80
C MET A 486 5.43 5.51 3.98
N SER A 487 4.71 4.41 4.19
CA SER A 487 3.76 4.26 5.30
C SER A 487 4.47 4.37 6.65
N SER A 488 5.68 3.80 6.78
CA SER A 488 6.49 3.91 8.00
C SER A 488 6.90 5.36 8.30
N ILE A 489 7.27 6.13 7.27
CA ILE A 489 7.60 7.55 7.43
C ILE A 489 6.36 8.35 7.83
N GLU A 490 5.22 8.12 7.17
CA GLU A 490 3.98 8.83 7.48
C GLU A 490 3.51 8.53 8.91
N GLU A 491 3.47 7.26 9.31
CA GLU A 491 3.06 6.85 10.66
C GLU A 491 4.03 7.36 11.72
N TYR A 492 5.34 7.21 11.53
CA TYR A 492 6.31 7.71 12.50
C TYR A 492 6.15 9.22 12.77
N ARG A 493 5.93 10.01 11.72
CA ARG A 493 5.77 11.47 11.84
C ARG A 493 4.48 11.89 12.53
N SER A 494 3.43 11.11 12.36
CA SER A 494 2.09 11.44 12.88
C SER A 494 1.72 10.75 14.18
N ASN A 495 2.40 9.65 14.54
CA ASN A 495 2.12 8.88 15.74
C ASN A 495 2.51 9.66 17.01
N SER A 496 1.56 9.78 17.93
CA SER A 496 1.71 10.55 19.17
C SER A 496 2.16 9.73 20.37
N THR A 497 2.30 8.41 20.23
CA THR A 497 2.68 7.54 21.35
C THR A 497 4.16 7.62 21.69
N SER A 498 4.50 7.37 22.96
CA SER A 498 5.90 7.21 23.41
C SER A 498 6.57 5.97 22.79
N ARG A 499 5.80 5.03 22.26
CA ARG A 499 6.26 3.77 21.64
C ARG A 499 6.51 3.86 20.13
N LYS A 500 6.43 5.04 19.52
CA LYS A 500 6.56 5.19 18.05
C LYS A 500 7.88 4.69 17.46
N ASP A 501 8.94 4.55 18.25
CA ASP A 501 10.20 3.97 17.80
C ASP A 501 10.05 2.47 17.39
N ASP A 502 8.98 1.79 17.82
CA ASP A 502 8.67 0.43 17.36
C ASP A 502 8.37 0.37 15.85
N ILE A 503 7.92 1.50 15.25
CA ILE A 503 7.78 1.61 13.79
C ILE A 503 9.14 1.48 13.10
N LEU A 504 10.17 2.13 13.63
CA LEU A 504 11.53 2.05 13.08
C LEU A 504 12.15 0.67 13.26
N ARG A 505 11.87 0.01 14.38
CA ARG A 505 12.28 -1.38 14.65
C ARG A 505 11.66 -2.35 13.66
N ALA A 506 10.34 -2.29 13.51
CA ALA A 506 9.59 -3.14 12.60
C ALA A 506 10.04 -2.92 11.13
N TRP A 507 10.20 -1.68 10.73
CA TRP A 507 10.69 -1.33 9.41
C TRP A 507 12.09 -1.85 9.16
N THR A 508 13.01 -1.68 10.13
CA THR A 508 14.37 -2.22 10.06
C THR A 508 14.36 -3.74 9.86
N LYS A 509 13.61 -4.47 10.70
CA LYS A 509 13.53 -5.92 10.60
C LYS A 509 12.96 -6.37 9.26
N TYR A 510 11.90 -5.72 8.79
CA TYR A 510 11.27 -6.04 7.51
C TYR A 510 12.25 -5.91 6.34
N LEU A 511 13.02 -4.82 6.29
CA LEU A 511 14.04 -4.62 5.26
C LEU A 511 15.18 -5.62 5.38
N ALA A 512 15.69 -5.84 6.58
CA ALA A 512 16.80 -6.76 6.84
C ALA A 512 16.41 -8.22 6.56
N ARG A 513 15.15 -8.59 6.73
CA ARG A 513 14.67 -9.95 6.42
C ARG A 513 14.65 -10.21 4.91
N GLY A 514 14.38 -9.19 4.12
CA GLY A 514 14.48 -9.24 2.67
C GLY A 514 13.58 -10.28 1.98
N VAL A 515 12.44 -10.62 2.59
CA VAL A 515 11.52 -11.67 2.06
C VAL A 515 11.06 -11.37 0.63
N ARG A 516 10.90 -10.08 0.31
CA ARG A 516 10.49 -9.60 -1.01
C ARG A 516 11.63 -9.03 -1.83
N ARG A 517 12.87 -9.31 -1.44
CA ARG A 517 14.01 -8.80 -2.17
C ARG A 517 14.05 -9.39 -3.57
N SER A 518 13.98 -8.52 -4.57
CA SER A 518 14.22 -8.91 -5.96
C SER A 518 15.67 -9.32 -6.17
N ARG A 519 15.89 -10.36 -6.97
CA ARG A 519 17.22 -10.71 -7.48
C ARG A 519 17.59 -9.89 -8.72
N ASP A 520 16.61 -9.20 -9.31
CA ASP A 520 16.82 -8.34 -10.44
C ASP A 520 17.39 -6.99 -9.98
N THR A 521 18.67 -6.77 -10.23
CA THR A 521 19.38 -5.52 -9.95
C THR A 521 19.40 -4.56 -11.15
N GLY A 522 18.82 -4.95 -12.28
CA GLY A 522 18.93 -4.22 -13.55
C GLY A 522 18.49 -2.76 -13.46
N CYS A 523 17.41 -2.48 -12.72
CA CYS A 523 16.95 -1.11 -12.49
C CYS A 523 18.00 -0.27 -11.72
N LEU A 524 18.56 -0.82 -10.64
CA LEU A 524 19.57 -0.13 -9.84
C LEU A 524 20.87 0.09 -10.64
N ASP A 525 21.30 -0.92 -11.40
CA ASP A 525 22.51 -0.84 -12.22
C ASP A 525 22.34 0.19 -13.34
N LEU A 526 21.17 0.21 -13.99
CA LEU A 526 20.80 1.24 -14.96
C LEU A 526 20.82 2.65 -14.33
N TYR A 527 20.20 2.81 -13.16
CA TYR A 527 20.17 4.08 -12.46
C TYR A 527 21.57 4.58 -12.09
N LYS A 528 22.43 3.70 -11.55
CA LYS A 528 23.83 4.01 -11.24
C LYS A 528 24.60 4.48 -12.48
N ARG A 529 24.45 3.76 -13.59
CA ARG A 529 25.07 4.13 -14.87
C ARG A 529 24.58 5.50 -15.35
N GLU A 530 23.27 5.74 -15.31
CA GLU A 530 22.67 6.96 -15.80
C GLU A 530 23.02 8.20 -14.97
N PHE A 531 23.16 8.07 -13.67
CA PHE A 531 23.45 9.19 -12.76
C PHE A 531 24.89 9.23 -12.24
N GLY A 532 25.77 8.37 -12.74
CA GLY A 532 27.20 8.37 -12.40
C GLY A 532 27.47 8.00 -10.95
N LEU A 533 26.61 7.19 -10.33
CA LEU A 533 26.84 6.71 -8.97
C LEU A 533 27.83 5.55 -8.98
N ALA A 534 28.80 5.60 -8.05
CA ALA A 534 29.78 4.52 -7.94
C ALA A 534 29.10 3.16 -7.69
N SER A 535 29.60 2.12 -8.35
CA SER A 535 29.23 0.74 -8.00
C SER A 535 29.71 0.47 -6.58
N SER A 536 28.80 0.18 -5.69
CA SER A 536 29.10 -0.15 -4.28
C SER A 536 29.75 -1.51 -4.18
#